data_0a4431914cf133174b3dc87c4718ea27
#
_entry.id   0a4431914cf133174b3dc87c4718ea27
#
_cell.length_a   1.000
_cell.length_b   1.000
_cell.length_c   1.000
_cell.angle_alpha   90.00
_cell.angle_beta   90.00
_cell.angle_gamma   90.00
#
_symmetry.space_group_name_H-M   'P 1'
#
loop_
_entity.id
_entity.type
_entity.pdbx_description
1 polymer ?
#
loop_
_entity_poly.entity_id
_entity_poly.type
_entity_poly.pdbx_seq_one_letter_code
_entity_poly.pdbx_strand_id
1 'polypeptide(L)'
;MKKRKLLNVILLVATLLSLAWTLPVSAAPPKPPAKWTFMVYINGDNNLEKYVTIDIETELARPGSNANVNVVAIADRHPGYDNSAGNWTSTKLFYITQDMKATPENAVADWGEKDMGDPQTLISFVQWAKTNYPAERFALILWDHGWGWRPYQSIWDETNNDTLDQHEILAAMQTLGPLDVIGYDACEGQMIEVQATWRQYAKAMAASQEDVGYYGFEYDQVLPKLQAQPNMTAEQLAVELARSMTDWTVAAVSLNANWDNLITAVDQWSVALLNGLPQYRSAYDAAYKVTQGVADPTNKDLYDAAAKIKAQVNDPNIKAKSQAVMDAVNAVTLYEWHHKKYKGAHGIGIFWPRLPADLDEPSSPQWNDFDYYRNYLRFSQLTHWDEFLDAYVNR
;
A
#
# COMPACT_ATOMS: atom_id res chain seq x y z
N MET A 1 25.61 21.40 -100.79
CA MET A 1 25.85 21.57 -99.33
C MET A 1 24.49 21.95 -98.68
N LYS A 2 23.82 20.97 -98.08
CA LYS A 2 22.44 21.13 -97.60
C LYS A 2 22.42 21.41 -96.09
N LYS A 3 21.86 22.54 -95.67
CA LYS A 3 21.55 22.88 -94.28
C LYS A 3 20.30 22.11 -93.81
N ARG A 4 20.41 21.30 -92.79
CA ARG A 4 19.28 20.68 -92.12
C ARG A 4 18.89 21.58 -90.98
N LYS A 5 17.61 22.04 -90.97
CA LYS A 5 16.97 22.75 -89.85
C LYS A 5 16.51 21.72 -88.84
N LEU A 6 16.94 21.90 -87.59
CA LEU A 6 16.41 21.12 -86.45
C LEU A 6 15.17 21.81 -85.92
N LEU A 7 14.07 21.08 -85.90
CA LEU A 7 12.78 21.50 -85.32
C LEU A 7 12.73 21.11 -83.85
N ASN A 8 12.74 22.11 -82.98
CA ASN A 8 12.56 21.86 -81.57
C ASN A 8 11.08 21.69 -81.27
N VAL A 9 10.66 20.49 -80.87
CA VAL A 9 9.30 20.23 -80.31
C VAL A 9 9.41 20.45 -78.78
N ILE A 10 8.75 21.50 -78.30
CA ILE A 10 8.59 21.73 -76.88
C ILE A 10 7.40 20.92 -76.42
N LEU A 11 7.66 19.86 -75.62
CA LEU A 11 6.65 19.08 -74.97
C LEU A 11 6.27 19.76 -73.67
N LEU A 12 5.09 20.36 -73.62
CA LEU A 12 4.49 21.00 -72.39
C LEU A 12 3.89 19.88 -71.57
N VAL A 13 4.57 19.42 -70.52
CA VAL A 13 3.99 18.47 -69.52
C VAL A 13 3.23 19.32 -68.53
N ALA A 14 1.92 19.34 -68.64
CA ALA A 14 1.04 19.93 -67.63
C ALA A 14 0.95 18.99 -66.43
N THR A 15 1.73 19.21 -65.40
CA THR A 15 1.56 18.56 -64.10
C THR A 15 0.36 19.17 -63.38
N LEU A 16 -0.77 18.42 -63.43
CA LEU A 16 -1.91 18.66 -62.55
C LEU A 16 -1.50 18.34 -61.11
N LEU A 17 -1.11 19.35 -60.30
CA LEU A 17 -1.04 19.24 -58.86
C LEU A 17 -2.49 19.14 -58.33
N SER A 18 -2.97 17.95 -58.06
CA SER A 18 -4.14 17.71 -57.22
C SER A 18 -3.79 18.10 -55.79
N LEU A 19 -4.15 19.31 -55.37
CA LEU A 19 -4.23 19.69 -53.97
C LEU A 19 -5.34 18.86 -53.34
N ALA A 20 -5.00 17.70 -52.78
CA ALA A 20 -5.88 17.02 -51.87
C ALA A 20 -5.95 17.89 -50.60
N TRP A 21 -7.05 18.62 -50.44
CA TRP A 21 -7.42 19.23 -49.19
C TRP A 21 -7.69 18.10 -48.19
N THR A 22 -6.68 17.72 -47.41
CA THR A 22 -6.89 16.94 -46.21
C THR A 22 -7.63 17.82 -45.23
N LEU A 23 -8.95 17.64 -45.13
CA LEU A 23 -9.73 18.19 -44.03
C LEU A 23 -9.04 17.70 -42.75
N PRO A 24 -8.76 18.59 -41.76
CA PRO A 24 -8.26 18.12 -40.50
C PRO A 24 -9.29 17.15 -39.94
N VAL A 25 -8.89 15.89 -39.80
CA VAL A 25 -9.67 14.93 -39.01
C VAL A 25 -9.73 15.53 -37.63
N SER A 26 -10.90 16.07 -37.27
CA SER A 26 -11.13 16.57 -35.92
C SER A 26 -10.89 15.36 -35.01
N ALA A 27 -9.79 15.39 -34.32
CA ALA A 27 -9.54 14.37 -33.25
C ALA A 27 -10.77 14.46 -32.34
N ALA A 28 -11.40 13.31 -32.11
CA ALA A 28 -12.48 13.24 -31.13
C ALA A 28 -11.97 13.89 -29.84
N PRO A 29 -12.77 14.67 -29.13
CA PRO A 29 -12.36 15.28 -27.89
C PRO A 29 -11.80 14.18 -26.99
N PRO A 30 -10.67 14.40 -26.32
CA PRO A 30 -10.07 13.40 -25.45
C PRO A 30 -11.14 12.92 -24.47
N LYS A 31 -11.29 11.60 -24.33
CA LYS A 31 -12.22 11.01 -23.38
C LYS A 31 -11.91 11.63 -22.00
N PRO A 32 -12.91 12.12 -21.27
CA PRO A 32 -12.65 12.64 -19.92
C PRO A 32 -11.97 11.56 -19.08
N PRO A 33 -11.03 11.93 -18.19
CA PRO A 33 -10.40 10.97 -17.30
C PRO A 33 -11.46 10.23 -16.48
N ALA A 34 -11.19 8.97 -16.17
CA ALA A 34 -12.06 8.20 -15.28
C ALA A 34 -12.12 8.87 -13.89
N LYS A 35 -13.07 8.49 -13.06
CA LYS A 35 -13.13 8.98 -11.68
C LYS A 35 -12.05 8.37 -10.80
N TRP A 36 -11.74 7.09 -11.05
CA TRP A 36 -10.72 6.33 -10.34
C TRP A 36 -9.88 5.48 -11.28
N THR A 37 -8.60 5.36 -10.93
CA THR A 37 -7.77 4.23 -11.35
C THR A 37 -7.38 3.46 -10.09
N PHE A 38 -7.90 2.23 -10.01
CA PHE A 38 -7.66 1.27 -8.95
C PHE A 38 -6.52 0.36 -9.39
N MET A 39 -5.38 0.47 -8.72
CA MET A 39 -4.12 -0.19 -9.05
C MET A 39 -3.85 -1.28 -8.03
N VAL A 40 -3.55 -2.50 -8.48
CA VAL A 40 -3.15 -3.59 -7.59
C VAL A 40 -1.74 -4.05 -7.97
N TYR A 41 -0.83 -3.98 -7.00
CA TYR A 41 0.54 -4.46 -7.10
C TYR A 41 0.58 -5.85 -6.49
N ILE A 42 0.46 -6.87 -7.35
CA ILE A 42 0.34 -8.27 -6.94
C ILE A 42 1.71 -8.93 -7.08
N ASN A 43 2.41 -9.05 -5.96
CA ASN A 43 3.63 -9.84 -5.91
C ASN A 43 3.28 -11.28 -5.50
N GLY A 44 3.18 -12.16 -6.48
CA GLY A 44 2.98 -13.60 -6.29
C GLY A 44 4.22 -14.41 -6.61
N ASP A 45 5.39 -13.78 -6.71
CA ASP A 45 6.66 -14.50 -6.85
C ASP A 45 7.12 -15.10 -5.50
N ASN A 46 6.24 -15.93 -4.95
CA ASN A 46 6.43 -16.68 -3.71
C ASN A 46 5.32 -17.74 -3.56
N ASN A 47 5.18 -18.33 -2.37
CA ASN A 47 4.18 -19.36 -2.09
C ASN A 47 2.71 -18.89 -2.16
N LEU A 48 2.44 -17.59 -2.38
CA LEU A 48 1.12 -17.05 -2.67
C LEU A 48 0.77 -17.08 -4.17
N GLU A 49 1.64 -17.56 -5.05
CA GLU A 49 1.50 -17.58 -6.50
C GLU A 49 0.10 -18.01 -6.98
N LYS A 50 -0.48 -19.04 -6.38
CA LYS A 50 -1.80 -19.56 -6.72
C LYS A 50 -2.90 -18.50 -6.58
N TYR A 51 -2.80 -17.63 -5.60
CA TYR A 51 -3.85 -16.65 -5.30
C TYR A 51 -3.85 -15.47 -6.28
N VAL A 52 -2.73 -15.20 -6.96
CA VAL A 52 -2.64 -14.21 -8.05
C VAL A 52 -3.74 -14.40 -9.08
N THR A 53 -3.88 -15.62 -9.58
CA THR A 53 -4.89 -15.94 -10.62
C THR A 53 -6.31 -15.97 -10.05
N ILE A 54 -6.47 -16.39 -8.81
CA ILE A 54 -7.76 -16.39 -8.12
C ILE A 54 -8.27 -14.95 -7.99
N ASP A 55 -7.47 -14.03 -7.43
CA ASP A 55 -7.89 -12.66 -7.18
C ASP A 55 -8.13 -11.88 -8.49
N ILE A 56 -7.27 -12.09 -9.50
CA ILE A 56 -7.52 -11.47 -10.81
C ILE A 56 -8.83 -11.99 -11.41
N GLU A 57 -9.09 -13.29 -11.40
CA GLU A 57 -10.21 -13.90 -12.13
C GLU A 57 -11.54 -13.86 -11.38
N THR A 58 -11.51 -14.07 -10.06
CA THR A 58 -12.74 -14.24 -9.27
C THR A 58 -13.16 -12.98 -8.54
N GLU A 59 -12.26 -12.03 -8.35
CA GLU A 59 -12.54 -10.81 -7.61
C GLU A 59 -12.40 -9.56 -8.47
N LEU A 60 -11.21 -9.28 -9.00
CA LEU A 60 -10.99 -8.08 -9.81
C LEU A 60 -11.75 -8.10 -11.14
N ALA A 61 -11.74 -9.24 -11.83
CA ALA A 61 -12.40 -9.36 -13.15
C ALA A 61 -13.91 -9.54 -13.05
N ARG A 62 -14.47 -9.98 -11.93
CA ARG A 62 -15.92 -10.10 -11.80
C ARG A 62 -16.65 -8.77 -12.07
N PRO A 63 -16.27 -7.64 -11.45
CA PRO A 63 -16.77 -6.31 -11.84
C PRO A 63 -16.01 -5.73 -13.03
N GLY A 64 -14.71 -5.97 -13.14
CA GLY A 64 -13.83 -5.40 -14.16
C GLY A 64 -13.78 -3.87 -14.18
N SER A 65 -13.24 -3.30 -15.25
CA SER A 65 -13.21 -1.86 -15.49
C SER A 65 -14.51 -1.37 -16.15
N ASN A 66 -14.86 -0.09 -15.91
CA ASN A 66 -15.95 0.59 -16.59
C ASN A 66 -15.59 2.03 -17.00
N ALA A 67 -16.57 2.82 -17.41
CA ALA A 67 -16.32 4.19 -17.86
C ALA A 67 -15.79 5.12 -16.75
N ASN A 68 -16.06 4.83 -15.49
CA ASN A 68 -15.72 5.66 -14.33
C ASN A 68 -14.55 5.10 -13.51
N VAL A 69 -14.29 3.79 -13.60
CA VAL A 69 -13.28 3.09 -12.79
C VAL A 69 -12.43 2.24 -13.70
N ASN A 70 -11.16 2.61 -13.84
CA ASN A 70 -10.15 1.73 -14.41
C ASN A 70 -9.65 0.79 -13.29
N VAL A 71 -9.56 -0.49 -13.58
CA VAL A 71 -8.92 -1.49 -12.72
C VAL A 71 -7.70 -2.01 -13.45
N VAL A 72 -6.54 -1.86 -12.87
CA VAL A 72 -5.26 -2.29 -13.47
C VAL A 72 -4.43 -3.05 -12.46
N ALA A 73 -3.73 -4.06 -12.90
CA ALA A 73 -2.82 -4.82 -12.06
C ALA A 73 -1.46 -5.01 -12.73
N ILE A 74 -0.40 -4.97 -11.93
CA ILE A 74 0.84 -5.67 -12.21
C ILE A 74 0.78 -6.98 -11.43
N ALA A 75 1.21 -8.07 -12.03
CA ALA A 75 1.27 -9.36 -11.35
C ALA A 75 2.53 -10.10 -11.76
N ASP A 76 3.23 -10.63 -10.76
CA ASP A 76 4.33 -11.57 -10.93
C ASP A 76 3.99 -12.92 -10.32
N ARG A 77 4.65 -13.99 -10.81
CA ARG A 77 4.39 -15.36 -10.37
C ARG A 77 5.67 -16.18 -10.32
N HIS A 78 5.82 -16.90 -9.22
CA HIS A 78 6.90 -17.83 -9.01
C HIS A 78 6.80 -19.06 -9.93
N PRO A 79 7.91 -19.62 -10.43
CA PRO A 79 7.87 -20.77 -11.35
C PRO A 79 7.55 -22.12 -10.69
N GLY A 80 7.27 -22.19 -9.39
CA GLY A 80 7.27 -23.45 -8.65
C GLY A 80 6.04 -23.82 -7.83
N TYR A 81 5.06 -22.93 -7.63
CA TYR A 81 3.94 -23.20 -6.70
C TYR A 81 2.61 -23.48 -7.42
N ASP A 82 2.35 -22.86 -8.56
CA ASP A 82 1.11 -23.06 -9.33
C ASP A 82 1.37 -23.08 -10.84
N ASN A 83 0.75 -24.01 -11.55
CA ASN A 83 0.88 -24.16 -13.00
C ASN A 83 -0.40 -23.84 -13.76
N SER A 84 -1.37 -23.18 -13.14
CA SER A 84 -2.62 -22.75 -13.75
C SER A 84 -2.44 -21.57 -14.71
N ALA A 85 -3.51 -21.15 -15.39
CA ALA A 85 -3.58 -19.96 -16.25
C ALA A 85 -2.46 -19.86 -17.31
N GLY A 86 -1.97 -21.02 -17.83
CA GLY A 86 -0.91 -21.09 -18.82
C GLY A 86 0.51 -21.07 -18.26
N ASN A 87 0.66 -21.20 -16.93
CA ASN A 87 1.95 -21.33 -16.24
C ASN A 87 2.98 -20.25 -16.61
N TRP A 88 2.53 -19.01 -16.70
CA TRP A 88 3.42 -17.88 -16.94
C TRP A 88 4.14 -17.50 -15.65
N THR A 89 5.38 -17.05 -15.74
CA THR A 89 6.29 -16.80 -14.63
C THR A 89 7.06 -15.50 -14.80
N SER A 90 6.55 -14.57 -15.60
CA SER A 90 7.12 -13.24 -15.80
C SER A 90 6.13 -12.17 -15.37
N THR A 91 6.63 -11.02 -15.01
CA THR A 91 5.81 -9.88 -14.59
C THR A 91 4.92 -9.38 -15.73
N LYS A 92 3.63 -9.40 -15.54
CA LYS A 92 2.62 -8.99 -16.52
C LYS A 92 1.77 -7.85 -16.04
N LEU A 93 1.33 -7.01 -16.99
CA LEU A 93 0.41 -5.91 -16.75
C LEU A 93 -0.96 -6.27 -17.33
N PHE A 94 -2.01 -5.99 -16.54
CA PHE A 94 -3.38 -6.26 -16.91
C PHE A 94 -4.23 -4.97 -16.82
N TYR A 95 -5.04 -4.75 -17.85
CA TYR A 95 -6.23 -3.91 -17.76
C TYR A 95 -7.41 -4.84 -17.54
N ILE A 96 -7.94 -4.83 -16.34
CA ILE A 96 -8.92 -5.83 -15.92
C ILE A 96 -10.28 -5.51 -16.54
N THR A 97 -10.74 -6.38 -17.44
CA THR A 97 -12.08 -6.34 -18.01
C THR A 97 -12.98 -7.38 -17.35
N GLN A 98 -14.29 -7.19 -17.47
CA GLN A 98 -15.25 -8.12 -16.86
C GLN A 98 -15.04 -9.56 -17.35
N ASP A 99 -15.05 -10.51 -16.44
CA ASP A 99 -14.92 -11.95 -16.63
C ASP A 99 -13.62 -12.39 -17.35
N MET A 100 -12.57 -11.53 -17.43
CA MET A 100 -11.31 -11.91 -18.05
C MET A 100 -10.60 -13.02 -17.25
N LYS A 101 -9.70 -13.73 -17.96
CA LYS A 101 -8.79 -14.72 -17.36
C LYS A 101 -7.38 -14.15 -17.23
N ALA A 102 -6.66 -14.56 -16.19
CA ALA A 102 -5.29 -14.15 -15.91
C ALA A 102 -4.27 -14.91 -16.77
N THR A 103 -4.48 -14.93 -18.09
CA THR A 103 -3.59 -15.63 -19.03
C THR A 103 -2.68 -14.66 -19.79
N PRO A 104 -1.55 -15.11 -20.32
CA PRO A 104 -0.64 -14.26 -21.09
C PRO A 104 -1.32 -13.47 -22.22
N GLU A 105 -2.32 -14.06 -22.88
CA GLU A 105 -3.03 -13.45 -24.01
C GLU A 105 -3.88 -12.24 -23.59
N ASN A 106 -4.27 -12.18 -22.33
CA ASN A 106 -5.06 -11.08 -21.76
C ASN A 106 -4.20 -10.00 -21.10
N ALA A 107 -2.91 -10.23 -20.96
CA ALA A 107 -1.99 -9.20 -20.50
C ALA A 107 -1.84 -8.10 -21.56
N VAL A 108 -1.86 -6.84 -21.13
CA VAL A 108 -1.64 -5.69 -22.01
C VAL A 108 -0.15 -5.42 -22.25
N ALA A 109 0.71 -5.94 -21.38
CA ALA A 109 2.16 -5.95 -21.55
C ALA A 109 2.79 -7.10 -20.74
N ASP A 110 3.96 -7.55 -21.20
CA ASP A 110 4.86 -8.45 -20.49
C ASP A 110 6.18 -7.71 -20.30
N TRP A 111 6.58 -7.52 -19.03
CA TRP A 111 7.82 -6.81 -18.69
C TRP A 111 9.03 -7.73 -18.53
N GLY A 112 8.84 -9.05 -18.78
CA GLY A 112 9.81 -10.05 -18.38
C GLY A 112 9.86 -10.21 -16.86
N GLU A 113 10.84 -10.95 -16.38
CA GLU A 113 11.10 -11.08 -14.96
C GLU A 113 11.45 -9.71 -14.35
N LYS A 114 10.78 -9.34 -13.26
CA LYS A 114 11.04 -8.12 -12.48
C LYS A 114 11.15 -8.46 -11.02
N ASP A 115 12.08 -7.81 -10.38
CA ASP A 115 12.16 -7.77 -8.95
C ASP A 115 11.00 -6.93 -8.40
N MET A 116 10.05 -7.59 -7.75
CA MET A 116 8.90 -6.92 -7.13
C MET A 116 9.27 -6.28 -5.78
N GLY A 117 10.43 -6.62 -5.21
CA GLY A 117 11.05 -5.93 -4.09
C GLY A 117 11.72 -4.60 -4.50
N ASP A 118 12.11 -4.42 -5.77
CA ASP A 118 12.73 -3.19 -6.24
C ASP A 118 11.73 -2.02 -6.29
N PRO A 119 11.97 -0.91 -5.56
CA PRO A 119 11.13 0.29 -5.62
C PRO A 119 10.97 0.87 -7.04
N GLN A 120 11.91 0.60 -7.95
CA GLN A 120 11.79 1.03 -9.34
C GLN A 120 10.70 0.28 -10.10
N THR A 121 10.42 -0.98 -9.76
CA THR A 121 9.29 -1.74 -10.32
C THR A 121 7.97 -1.10 -9.90
N LEU A 122 7.80 -0.76 -8.62
CA LEU A 122 6.63 -0.02 -8.14
C LEU A 122 6.47 1.33 -8.84
N ILE A 123 7.57 2.12 -8.94
CA ILE A 123 7.56 3.41 -9.65
C ILE A 123 7.10 3.23 -11.09
N SER A 124 7.67 2.27 -11.80
CA SER A 124 7.35 2.00 -13.20
C SER A 124 5.89 1.63 -13.39
N PHE A 125 5.34 0.78 -12.52
CA PHE A 125 3.93 0.38 -12.56
C PHE A 125 2.98 1.56 -12.33
N VAL A 126 3.18 2.34 -11.28
CA VAL A 126 2.29 3.46 -10.96
C VAL A 126 2.36 4.55 -12.04
N GLN A 127 3.55 4.83 -12.59
CA GLN A 127 3.70 5.76 -13.71
C GLN A 127 3.01 5.26 -14.97
N TRP A 128 3.16 3.97 -15.28
CA TRP A 128 2.45 3.33 -16.39
C TRP A 128 0.93 3.43 -16.23
N ALA A 129 0.42 3.12 -15.05
CA ALA A 129 -1.00 3.19 -14.75
C ALA A 129 -1.55 4.61 -14.88
N LYS A 130 -0.88 5.61 -14.27
CA LYS A 130 -1.27 7.02 -14.36
C LYS A 130 -1.23 7.54 -15.80
N THR A 131 -0.30 7.07 -16.62
CA THR A 131 -0.12 7.51 -18.01
C THR A 131 -1.16 6.90 -18.94
N ASN A 132 -1.41 5.61 -18.84
CA ASN A 132 -2.28 4.88 -19.76
C ASN A 132 -3.76 4.90 -19.33
N TYR A 133 -4.01 5.07 -18.04
CA TYR A 133 -5.35 5.05 -17.44
C TYR A 133 -5.56 6.27 -16.53
N PRO A 134 -5.54 7.49 -17.09
CA PRO A 134 -5.67 8.71 -16.31
C PRO A 134 -7.04 8.79 -15.62
N ALA A 135 -7.03 9.29 -14.38
CA ALA A 135 -8.21 9.45 -13.55
C ALA A 135 -8.09 10.69 -12.64
N GLU A 136 -9.22 11.07 -12.04
CA GLU A 136 -9.25 12.15 -11.03
C GLU A 136 -8.63 11.73 -9.71
N ARG A 137 -8.67 10.41 -9.39
CA ARG A 137 -8.20 9.81 -8.14
C ARG A 137 -7.52 8.47 -8.40
N PHE A 138 -6.60 8.13 -7.51
CA PHE A 138 -5.79 6.92 -7.61
C PHE A 138 -5.80 6.15 -6.29
N ALA A 139 -6.13 4.87 -6.37
CA ALA A 139 -5.95 3.92 -5.28
C ALA A 139 -4.84 2.93 -5.64
N LEU A 140 -3.97 2.61 -4.70
CA LEU A 140 -2.94 1.58 -4.83
C LEU A 140 -3.16 0.53 -3.73
N ILE A 141 -3.18 -0.72 -4.12
CA ILE A 141 -3.20 -1.86 -3.20
C ILE A 141 -1.86 -2.58 -3.34
N LEU A 142 -1.19 -2.81 -2.21
CA LEU A 142 -0.02 -3.68 -2.12
C LEU A 142 -0.49 -5.04 -1.65
N TRP A 143 -0.28 -6.06 -2.47
CA TRP A 143 -0.77 -7.41 -2.26
C TRP A 143 0.40 -8.40 -2.20
N ASP A 144 0.61 -9.00 -1.03
CA ASP A 144 1.62 -10.04 -0.77
C ASP A 144 1.58 -10.47 0.71
N HIS A 145 2.65 -11.15 1.16
CA HIS A 145 3.02 -11.23 2.56
C HIS A 145 3.28 -9.84 3.15
N GLY A 146 3.13 -9.70 4.46
CA GLY A 146 3.42 -8.48 5.18
C GLY A 146 3.98 -8.78 6.57
N TRP A 147 4.85 -7.89 7.07
CA TRP A 147 5.38 -7.93 8.43
C TRP A 147 5.45 -6.51 9.04
N GLY A 148 4.41 -5.73 8.75
CA GLY A 148 4.29 -4.36 9.27
C GLY A 148 5.44 -3.46 8.83
N TRP A 149 6.18 -2.94 9.82
CA TRP A 149 7.32 -2.05 9.58
C TRP A 149 8.63 -2.79 9.28
N ARG A 150 8.72 -4.08 9.58
CA ARG A 150 9.96 -4.86 9.42
C ARG A 150 10.34 -4.98 7.96
N PRO A 151 11.63 -4.80 7.62
CA PRO A 151 12.07 -4.84 6.23
C PRO A 151 12.05 -6.24 5.62
N TYR A 152 11.91 -7.27 6.44
CA TYR A 152 11.99 -8.65 6.04
C TYR A 152 10.60 -9.24 5.77
N GLN A 153 10.43 -9.98 4.65
CA GLN A 153 9.18 -10.63 4.22
C GLN A 153 7.97 -9.69 4.07
N SER A 154 8.18 -8.41 3.79
CA SER A 154 7.11 -7.49 3.46
C SER A 154 7.18 -7.16 1.98
N ILE A 155 6.17 -7.59 1.19
CA ILE A 155 6.21 -7.54 -0.28
C ILE A 155 7.46 -8.27 -0.80
N TRP A 156 7.50 -9.59 -0.57
CA TRP A 156 8.69 -10.41 -0.74
C TRP A 156 8.71 -11.14 -2.08
N ASP A 157 9.75 -10.90 -2.87
CA ASP A 157 10.08 -11.59 -4.11
C ASP A 157 11.07 -12.72 -3.83
N GLU A 158 10.61 -13.97 -3.98
CA GLU A 158 11.43 -15.14 -3.67
C GLU A 158 12.52 -15.38 -4.72
N THR A 159 12.22 -15.18 -6.01
CA THR A 159 13.17 -15.38 -7.10
C THR A 159 14.36 -14.43 -6.98
N ASN A 160 14.11 -13.18 -6.67
CA ASN A 160 15.16 -12.18 -6.50
C ASN A 160 15.69 -12.10 -5.06
N ASN A 161 15.00 -12.78 -4.11
CA ASN A 161 15.29 -12.73 -2.67
C ASN A 161 15.39 -11.28 -2.16
N ASP A 162 14.41 -10.47 -2.54
CA ASP A 162 14.30 -9.06 -2.19
C ASP A 162 12.94 -8.73 -1.59
N THR A 163 12.84 -7.58 -0.93
CA THR A 163 11.61 -7.11 -0.25
C THR A 163 11.45 -5.62 -0.43
N LEU A 164 10.25 -5.17 -0.72
CA LEU A 164 9.96 -3.74 -0.82
C LEU A 164 9.67 -3.18 0.58
N ASP A 165 10.67 -2.63 1.22
CA ASP A 165 10.57 -2.12 2.58
C ASP A 165 9.97 -0.71 2.70
N GLN A 166 9.70 -0.25 3.96
CA GLN A 166 9.04 1.04 4.19
C GLN A 166 9.92 2.24 3.80
N HIS A 167 11.25 2.12 3.85
CA HIS A 167 12.16 3.17 3.42
C HIS A 167 12.17 3.30 1.88
N GLU A 168 12.14 2.19 1.18
CA GLU A 168 12.08 2.13 -0.28
C GLU A 168 10.74 2.61 -0.82
N ILE A 169 9.63 2.21 -0.16
CA ILE A 169 8.30 2.75 -0.46
C ILE A 169 8.30 4.28 -0.30
N LEU A 170 8.87 4.80 0.78
CA LEU A 170 8.97 6.25 0.99
C LEU A 170 9.75 6.94 -0.14
N ALA A 171 10.88 6.37 -0.55
CA ALA A 171 11.68 6.89 -1.66
C ALA A 171 10.92 6.83 -3.01
N ALA A 172 10.20 5.73 -3.26
CA ALA A 172 9.36 5.59 -4.46
C ALA A 172 8.26 6.66 -4.48
N MET A 173 7.59 6.90 -3.35
CA MET A 173 6.51 7.89 -3.27
C MET A 173 7.00 9.33 -3.41
N GLN A 174 8.23 9.65 -3.06
CA GLN A 174 8.84 10.95 -3.38
C GLN A 174 8.90 11.21 -4.89
N THR A 175 9.08 10.16 -5.68
CA THR A 175 9.10 10.23 -7.15
C THR A 175 7.69 10.23 -7.75
N LEU A 176 6.78 9.44 -7.19
CA LEU A 176 5.44 9.22 -7.73
C LEU A 176 4.44 10.34 -7.40
N GLY A 177 4.68 11.06 -6.31
CA GLY A 177 3.74 12.03 -5.76
C GLY A 177 2.48 11.38 -5.15
N PRO A 178 1.49 12.18 -4.77
CA PRO A 178 0.37 11.70 -3.97
C PRO A 178 -0.56 10.74 -4.73
N LEU A 179 -1.17 9.85 -3.94
CA LEU A 179 -2.32 9.01 -4.25
C LEU A 179 -3.51 9.44 -3.38
N ASP A 180 -4.67 8.83 -3.60
CA ASP A 180 -5.83 9.09 -2.73
C ASP A 180 -5.96 8.02 -1.65
N VAL A 181 -5.82 6.74 -2.02
CA VAL A 181 -5.95 5.61 -1.09
C VAL A 181 -4.78 4.66 -1.24
N ILE A 182 -4.31 4.16 -0.11
CA ILE A 182 -3.43 3.00 -0.01
C ILE A 182 -4.17 1.86 0.72
N GLY A 183 -4.10 0.66 0.17
CA GLY A 183 -4.50 -0.58 0.84
C GLY A 183 -3.30 -1.51 1.01
N TYR A 184 -3.22 -2.17 2.16
CA TYR A 184 -2.34 -3.31 2.34
C TYR A 184 -3.20 -4.56 2.41
N ASP A 185 -3.19 -5.31 1.32
CA ASP A 185 -3.68 -6.68 1.26
C ASP A 185 -2.54 -7.62 1.63
N ALA A 186 -2.06 -7.42 2.83
CA ALA A 186 -0.87 -8.01 3.41
C ALA A 186 -0.97 -7.94 4.94
N CYS A 187 -0.28 -8.84 5.65
CA CYS A 187 -0.30 -8.92 7.10
C CYS A 187 0.27 -7.65 7.74
N GLU A 188 -0.26 -7.29 8.92
CA GLU A 188 0.28 -6.25 9.81
C GLU A 188 0.43 -4.84 9.22
N GLY A 189 -0.23 -4.55 8.09
CA GLY A 189 -0.11 -3.26 7.42
C GLY A 189 -0.61 -2.07 8.26
N GLN A 190 -1.50 -2.29 9.26
CA GLN A 190 -2.13 -1.18 9.99
C GLN A 190 -1.36 -0.76 11.25
N MET A 191 -0.04 -0.66 11.11
CA MET A 191 0.84 -0.11 12.14
C MET A 191 1.07 1.38 11.95
N ILE A 192 1.23 2.14 13.05
CA ILE A 192 1.49 3.58 12.99
C ILE A 192 2.81 3.90 12.27
N GLU A 193 3.78 3.01 12.36
CA GLU A 193 5.05 3.07 11.65
C GLU A 193 4.86 3.05 10.14
N VAL A 194 4.00 2.15 9.65
CA VAL A 194 3.64 2.04 8.23
C VAL A 194 2.82 3.26 7.78
N GLN A 195 1.86 3.70 8.59
CA GLN A 195 1.07 4.91 8.31
C GLN A 195 1.96 6.16 8.15
N ALA A 196 3.06 6.26 8.93
CA ALA A 196 4.00 7.37 8.84
C ALA A 196 4.66 7.48 7.45
N THR A 197 4.92 6.36 6.78
CA THR A 197 5.42 6.32 5.40
C THR A 197 4.44 6.98 4.43
N TRP A 198 3.13 6.72 4.59
CA TRP A 198 2.09 7.13 3.65
C TRP A 198 1.47 8.49 3.95
N ARG A 199 1.67 9.05 5.15
CA ARG A 199 1.00 10.28 5.61
C ARG A 199 1.02 11.43 4.61
N GLN A 200 2.11 11.63 3.90
CA GLN A 200 2.26 12.72 2.93
C GLN A 200 1.79 12.33 1.52
N TYR A 201 1.55 11.06 1.27
CA TYR A 201 1.32 10.51 -0.06
C TYR A 201 -0.05 9.86 -0.25
N ALA A 202 -0.81 9.66 0.81
CA ALA A 202 -2.17 9.15 0.74
C ALA A 202 -3.10 9.94 1.67
N LYS A 203 -4.40 9.97 1.35
CA LYS A 203 -5.43 10.63 2.16
C LYS A 203 -6.06 9.68 3.17
N ALA A 204 -6.13 8.39 2.81
CA ALA A 204 -6.69 7.34 3.65
C ALA A 204 -5.98 6.02 3.39
N MET A 205 -6.02 5.14 4.39
CA MET A 205 -5.41 3.82 4.37
C MET A 205 -6.38 2.77 4.89
N ALA A 206 -6.37 1.57 4.29
CA ALA A 206 -7.06 0.38 4.78
C ALA A 206 -6.06 -0.76 4.93
N ALA A 207 -6.05 -1.45 6.08
CA ALA A 207 -5.15 -2.57 6.35
C ALA A 207 -5.59 -3.34 7.61
N SER A 208 -4.92 -4.46 7.91
CA SER A 208 -5.06 -5.22 9.15
C SER A 208 -3.91 -4.94 10.11
N GLN A 209 -4.19 -5.00 11.44
CA GLN A 209 -3.14 -5.05 12.48
C GLN A 209 -2.60 -6.48 12.66
N GLU A 210 -3.35 -7.47 12.22
CA GLU A 210 -3.11 -8.90 12.39
C GLU A 210 -2.79 -9.51 11.02
N ASP A 211 -2.53 -10.81 10.98
CA ASP A 211 -2.44 -11.56 9.74
C ASP A 211 -3.68 -11.36 8.88
N VAL A 212 -3.49 -11.44 7.57
CA VAL A 212 -4.56 -11.41 6.57
C VAL A 212 -4.72 -12.82 6.02
N GLY A 213 -5.96 -13.28 5.92
CA GLY A 213 -6.26 -14.57 5.29
C GLY A 213 -6.03 -14.53 3.79
N TYR A 214 -6.04 -15.68 3.16
CA TYR A 214 -5.74 -15.82 1.73
C TYR A 214 -6.68 -15.06 0.77
N TYR A 215 -7.83 -14.61 1.25
CA TYR A 215 -8.80 -13.86 0.43
C TYR A 215 -8.66 -12.35 0.58
N GLY A 216 -8.01 -11.87 1.64
CA GLY A 216 -7.72 -10.44 1.82
C GLY A 216 -8.92 -9.51 1.67
N PHE A 217 -8.78 -8.47 0.86
CA PHE A 217 -9.88 -7.61 0.47
C PHE A 217 -10.75 -8.29 -0.60
N GLU A 218 -12.07 -8.40 -0.35
CA GLU A 218 -13.02 -8.92 -1.33
C GLU A 218 -13.32 -7.84 -2.42
N TYR A 219 -12.48 -7.75 -3.44
CA TYR A 219 -12.57 -6.72 -4.49
C TYR A 219 -13.87 -6.78 -5.27
N ASP A 220 -14.47 -7.95 -5.40
CA ASP A 220 -15.78 -8.15 -6.04
C ASP A 220 -16.95 -7.54 -5.25
N GLN A 221 -16.72 -7.19 -3.99
CA GLN A 221 -17.66 -6.42 -3.17
C GLN A 221 -17.34 -4.92 -3.17
N VAL A 222 -16.07 -4.54 -3.24
CA VAL A 222 -15.63 -3.14 -3.19
C VAL A 222 -15.85 -2.43 -4.53
N LEU A 223 -15.38 -3.03 -5.62
CA LEU A 223 -15.39 -2.39 -6.94
C LEU A 223 -16.80 -2.08 -7.46
N PRO A 224 -17.83 -2.95 -7.30
CA PRO A 224 -19.21 -2.59 -7.70
C PRO A 224 -19.75 -1.37 -6.94
N LYS A 225 -19.41 -1.21 -5.66
CA LYS A 225 -19.82 -0.04 -4.88
C LYS A 225 -19.12 1.23 -5.38
N LEU A 226 -17.80 1.15 -5.65
CA LEU A 226 -17.04 2.25 -6.24
C LEU A 226 -17.58 2.64 -7.63
N GLN A 227 -17.96 1.66 -8.46
CA GLN A 227 -18.54 1.88 -9.78
C GLN A 227 -19.93 2.50 -9.72
N ALA A 228 -20.72 2.12 -8.72
CA ALA A 228 -22.06 2.70 -8.49
C ALA A 228 -21.98 4.11 -7.90
N GLN A 229 -20.94 4.41 -7.15
CA GLN A 229 -20.71 5.69 -6.49
C GLN A 229 -19.29 6.25 -6.81
N PRO A 230 -18.99 6.58 -8.07
CA PRO A 230 -17.63 6.91 -8.49
C PRO A 230 -17.11 8.25 -7.90
N ASN A 231 -17.96 9.00 -7.24
CA ASN A 231 -17.58 10.21 -6.50
C ASN A 231 -17.23 9.98 -5.04
N MET A 232 -17.12 8.70 -4.59
CA MET A 232 -16.60 8.39 -3.24
C MET A 232 -15.34 9.19 -2.94
N THR A 233 -15.20 9.66 -1.70
CA THR A 233 -13.94 10.22 -1.21
C THR A 233 -12.93 9.11 -0.95
N ALA A 234 -11.67 9.49 -0.72
CA ALA A 234 -10.62 8.53 -0.34
C ALA A 234 -11.00 7.76 0.95
N GLU A 235 -11.51 8.48 1.94
CA GLU A 235 -11.93 7.91 3.22
C GLU A 235 -13.08 6.92 3.05
N GLN A 236 -14.05 7.23 2.17
CA GLN A 236 -15.16 6.32 1.88
C GLN A 236 -14.67 5.04 1.21
N LEU A 237 -13.74 5.14 0.23
CA LEU A 237 -13.18 3.95 -0.40
C LEU A 237 -12.35 3.10 0.58
N ALA A 238 -11.54 3.73 1.44
CA ALA A 238 -10.80 3.00 2.48
C ALA A 238 -11.74 2.27 3.45
N VAL A 239 -12.89 2.87 3.79
CA VAL A 239 -13.93 2.22 4.62
C VAL A 239 -14.57 1.02 3.89
N GLU A 240 -14.83 1.13 2.58
CA GLU A 240 -15.38 -0.02 1.83
C GLU A 240 -14.36 -1.15 1.67
N LEU A 241 -13.06 -0.84 1.49
CA LEU A 241 -11.99 -1.84 1.56
C LEU A 241 -11.96 -2.53 2.93
N ALA A 242 -11.91 -1.77 4.02
CA ALA A 242 -11.90 -2.36 5.35
C ALA A 242 -13.16 -3.19 5.68
N ARG A 243 -14.33 -2.81 5.16
CA ARG A 243 -15.57 -3.58 5.35
C ARG A 243 -15.60 -4.88 4.58
N SER A 244 -14.83 -5.02 3.54
CA SER A 244 -14.79 -6.25 2.75
C SER A 244 -13.95 -7.35 3.41
N MET A 245 -12.99 -6.98 4.26
CA MET A 245 -12.15 -7.94 4.99
C MET A 245 -12.75 -8.26 6.35
N THR A 246 -12.94 -9.55 6.68
CA THR A 246 -13.59 -10.00 7.93
C THR A 246 -12.81 -11.09 8.67
N ASP A 247 -11.48 -11.16 8.49
CA ASP A 247 -10.68 -12.25 9.04
C ASP A 247 -10.40 -12.09 10.53
N TRP A 248 -9.46 -11.24 10.93
CA TRP A 248 -9.03 -11.08 12.32
C TRP A 248 -9.20 -9.67 12.85
N THR A 249 -8.57 -8.72 12.18
CA THR A 249 -8.71 -7.28 12.43
C THR A 249 -8.65 -6.54 11.10
N VAL A 250 -9.29 -5.41 11.01
CA VAL A 250 -9.13 -4.48 9.88
C VAL A 250 -9.53 -3.09 10.31
N ALA A 251 -8.87 -2.08 9.77
CA ALA A 251 -9.27 -0.70 9.96
C ALA A 251 -9.09 0.15 8.71
N ALA A 252 -9.92 1.17 8.59
CA ALA A 252 -9.72 2.30 7.70
C ALA A 252 -9.32 3.52 8.54
N VAL A 253 -8.24 4.19 8.15
CA VAL A 253 -7.68 5.34 8.87
C VAL A 253 -7.56 6.53 7.92
N SER A 254 -7.94 7.71 8.40
CA SER A 254 -7.71 8.96 7.68
C SER A 254 -6.29 9.46 7.92
N LEU A 255 -5.55 9.67 6.86
CA LEU A 255 -4.20 10.23 6.88
C LEU A 255 -4.24 11.76 6.67
N ASN A 256 -5.18 12.45 7.26
CA ASN A 256 -5.32 13.92 7.19
C ASN A 256 -4.63 14.63 8.38
N ALA A 257 -4.94 15.91 8.58
CA ALA A 257 -4.35 16.71 9.66
C ALA A 257 -4.57 16.14 11.08
N ASN A 258 -5.62 15.33 11.32
CA ASN A 258 -5.82 14.66 12.61
C ASN A 258 -4.75 13.59 12.86
N TRP A 259 -4.20 12.99 11.80
CA TRP A 259 -3.07 12.08 11.92
C TRP A 259 -1.81 12.77 12.45
N ASP A 260 -1.56 14.03 12.07
CA ASP A 260 -0.45 14.82 12.62
C ASP A 260 -0.64 15.09 14.11
N ASN A 261 -1.90 15.24 14.56
CA ASN A 261 -2.23 15.32 15.98
C ASN A 261 -1.95 13.99 16.70
N LEU A 262 -2.22 12.84 16.04
CA LEU A 262 -1.90 11.52 16.59
C LEU A 262 -0.39 11.36 16.79
N ILE A 263 0.43 11.69 15.79
CA ILE A 263 1.89 11.64 15.90
C ILE A 263 2.39 12.56 17.02
N THR A 264 1.86 13.78 17.12
CA THR A 264 2.21 14.70 18.18
C THR A 264 1.83 14.14 19.56
N ALA A 265 0.68 13.48 19.68
CA ALA A 265 0.25 12.86 20.94
C ALA A 265 1.16 11.67 21.31
N VAL A 266 1.53 10.83 20.34
CA VAL A 266 2.45 9.70 20.55
C VAL A 266 3.84 10.21 20.95
N ASP A 267 4.38 11.21 20.27
CA ASP A 267 5.66 11.82 20.61
C ASP A 267 5.69 12.33 22.06
N GLN A 268 4.69 13.12 22.44
CA GLN A 268 4.58 13.66 23.80
C GLN A 268 4.37 12.55 24.85
N TRP A 269 3.68 11.49 24.48
CA TRP A 269 3.51 10.31 25.33
C TRP A 269 4.83 9.55 25.50
N SER A 270 5.58 9.37 24.43
CA SER A 270 6.92 8.74 24.43
C SER A 270 7.88 9.46 25.38
N VAL A 271 7.95 10.79 25.28
CA VAL A 271 8.76 11.63 26.18
C VAL A 271 8.30 11.50 27.65
N ALA A 272 6.99 11.46 27.89
CA ALA A 272 6.47 11.30 29.26
C ALA A 272 6.79 9.90 29.82
N LEU A 273 6.68 8.84 29.00
CA LEU A 273 7.04 7.49 29.39
C LEU A 273 8.55 7.37 29.68
N LEU A 274 9.39 7.91 28.80
CA LEU A 274 10.85 7.91 28.97
C LEU A 274 11.25 8.60 30.28
N ASN A 275 10.71 9.77 30.57
CA ASN A 275 10.95 10.51 31.82
C ASN A 275 10.42 9.76 33.06
N GLY A 276 9.32 9.05 32.93
CA GLY A 276 8.72 8.26 34.00
C GLY A 276 9.36 6.89 34.22
N LEU A 277 10.22 6.43 33.31
CA LEU A 277 10.76 5.09 33.31
C LEU A 277 11.47 4.66 34.60
N PRO A 278 12.30 5.52 35.26
CA PRO A 278 12.94 5.13 36.51
C PRO A 278 11.96 4.81 37.65
N GLN A 279 10.77 5.43 37.64
CA GLN A 279 9.75 5.24 38.67
C GLN A 279 8.69 4.21 38.28
N TYR A 280 8.31 4.12 37.01
CA TYR A 280 7.11 3.39 36.57
C TYR A 280 7.40 2.16 35.70
N ARG A 281 8.66 1.72 35.55
CA ARG A 281 9.01 0.53 34.76
C ARG A 281 8.11 -0.67 35.07
N SER A 282 7.93 -1.00 36.35
CA SER A 282 7.08 -2.13 36.76
C SER A 282 5.61 -1.96 36.36
N ALA A 283 5.13 -0.71 36.34
CA ALA A 283 3.78 -0.40 35.86
C ALA A 283 3.69 -0.57 34.33
N TYR A 284 4.73 -0.18 33.58
CA TYR A 284 4.78 -0.41 32.14
C TYR A 284 4.85 -1.91 31.80
N ASP A 285 5.66 -2.69 32.52
CA ASP A 285 5.71 -4.15 32.40
C ASP A 285 4.34 -4.79 32.68
N ALA A 286 3.61 -4.28 33.69
CA ALA A 286 2.27 -4.75 34.01
C ALA A 286 1.24 -4.39 32.90
N ALA A 287 1.34 -3.17 32.36
CA ALA A 287 0.52 -2.74 31.23
C ALA A 287 0.80 -3.58 29.98
N TYR A 288 2.07 -3.77 29.62
CA TYR A 288 2.48 -4.60 28.46
C TYR A 288 1.84 -5.98 28.45
N LYS A 289 1.83 -6.67 29.61
CA LYS A 289 1.31 -8.04 29.74
C LYS A 289 -0.17 -8.17 29.48
N VAL A 290 -0.94 -7.10 29.67
CA VAL A 290 -2.40 -7.09 29.54
C VAL A 290 -2.89 -6.27 28.34
N THR A 291 -1.98 -5.64 27.62
CA THR A 291 -2.28 -4.96 26.36
C THR A 291 -2.54 -5.96 25.25
N GLN A 292 -3.55 -5.68 24.42
CA GLN A 292 -3.89 -6.48 23.26
C GLN A 292 -2.67 -6.60 22.33
N GLY A 293 -2.14 -7.82 22.19
CA GLY A 293 -1.17 -8.17 21.16
C GLY A 293 -1.88 -8.48 19.85
N VAL A 294 -1.21 -8.22 18.75
CA VAL A 294 -1.65 -8.51 17.38
C VAL A 294 -0.50 -9.19 16.66
N ALA A 295 -0.80 -10.16 15.78
CA ALA A 295 0.17 -10.95 15.02
C ALA A 295 1.47 -11.27 15.80
N ASP A 296 2.50 -10.48 15.63
CA ASP A 296 3.75 -10.59 16.40
C ASP A 296 3.53 -10.21 17.87
N PRO A 297 4.09 -10.96 18.85
CA PRO A 297 3.97 -10.66 20.28
C PRO A 297 4.47 -9.27 20.69
N THR A 298 5.36 -8.67 19.90
CA THR A 298 5.91 -7.33 20.14
C THR A 298 5.01 -6.21 19.58
N ASN A 299 4.06 -6.55 18.71
CA ASN A 299 3.10 -5.59 18.17
C ASN A 299 1.89 -5.49 19.10
N LYS A 300 1.53 -4.29 19.46
CA LYS A 300 0.43 -3.99 20.40
C LYS A 300 -0.56 -3.03 19.76
N ASP A 301 -1.84 -3.14 20.17
CA ASP A 301 -2.80 -2.09 19.85
C ASP A 301 -2.42 -0.79 20.58
N LEU A 302 -2.29 0.29 19.84
CA LEU A 302 -1.83 1.58 20.34
C LEU A 302 -2.79 2.21 21.35
N TYR A 303 -4.11 2.12 21.08
CA TYR A 303 -5.13 2.65 21.99
C TYR A 303 -5.12 1.87 23.30
N ASP A 304 -5.11 0.54 23.23
CA ASP A 304 -5.13 -0.33 24.42
C ASP A 304 -3.83 -0.19 25.21
N ALA A 305 -2.67 -0.04 24.55
CA ALA A 305 -1.40 0.28 25.19
C ALA A 305 -1.48 1.55 26.04
N ALA A 306 -1.99 2.63 25.45
CA ALA A 306 -2.18 3.90 26.17
C ALA A 306 -3.18 3.75 27.31
N ALA A 307 -4.28 3.01 27.11
CA ALA A 307 -5.29 2.77 28.16
C ALA A 307 -4.73 1.98 29.33
N LYS A 308 -3.94 0.91 29.06
CA LYS A 308 -3.31 0.07 30.12
C LYS A 308 -2.23 0.84 30.87
N ILE A 309 -1.38 1.59 30.19
CA ILE A 309 -0.41 2.48 30.85
C ILE A 309 -1.13 3.47 31.75
N LYS A 310 -2.15 4.17 31.25
CA LYS A 310 -2.95 5.11 32.03
C LYS A 310 -3.54 4.51 33.30
N ALA A 311 -3.95 3.24 33.25
CA ALA A 311 -4.51 2.53 34.39
C ALA A 311 -3.47 2.14 35.44
N GLN A 312 -2.23 1.86 35.05
CA GLN A 312 -1.17 1.34 35.92
C GLN A 312 -0.32 2.42 36.59
N VAL A 313 -0.29 3.65 36.06
CA VAL A 313 0.52 4.74 36.62
C VAL A 313 -0.31 5.68 37.49
N ASN A 314 0.36 6.36 38.43
CA ASN A 314 -0.29 7.42 39.23
C ASN A 314 0.15 8.83 38.79
N ASP A 315 1.06 8.94 37.81
CA ASP A 315 1.55 10.22 37.29
C ASP A 315 0.44 10.91 36.46
N PRO A 316 0.03 12.13 36.82
CA PRO A 316 -1.03 12.83 36.13
C PRO A 316 -0.63 13.25 34.70
N ASN A 317 0.66 13.53 34.45
CA ASN A 317 1.16 13.89 33.13
C ASN A 317 1.10 12.68 32.19
N ILE A 318 1.62 11.52 32.62
CA ILE A 318 1.56 10.28 31.82
C ILE A 318 0.11 9.91 31.54
N LYS A 319 -0.78 10.02 32.55
CA LYS A 319 -2.22 9.77 32.35
C LYS A 319 -2.85 10.71 31.31
N ALA A 320 -2.51 11.99 31.35
CA ALA A 320 -3.02 12.97 30.39
C ALA A 320 -2.51 12.71 28.97
N LYS A 321 -1.21 12.35 28.81
CA LYS A 321 -0.65 12.01 27.50
C LYS A 321 -1.21 10.68 26.94
N SER A 322 -1.42 9.68 27.79
CA SER A 322 -2.09 8.43 27.39
C SER A 322 -3.52 8.71 26.91
N GLN A 323 -4.27 9.60 27.59
CA GLN A 323 -5.61 9.99 27.15
C GLN A 323 -5.56 10.68 25.77
N ALA A 324 -4.59 11.59 25.58
CA ALA A 324 -4.43 12.29 24.30
C ALA A 324 -4.17 11.31 23.12
N VAL A 325 -3.36 10.26 23.35
CA VAL A 325 -3.17 9.19 22.34
C VAL A 325 -4.48 8.48 22.02
N MET A 326 -5.23 8.07 23.05
CA MET A 326 -6.52 7.40 22.87
C MET A 326 -7.52 8.26 22.08
N ASP A 327 -7.62 9.54 22.42
CA ASP A 327 -8.50 10.49 21.73
C ASP A 327 -8.07 10.69 20.27
N ALA A 328 -6.76 10.75 20.02
CA ALA A 328 -6.21 10.92 18.67
C ALA A 328 -6.39 9.67 17.80
N VAL A 329 -6.23 8.46 18.36
CA VAL A 329 -6.55 7.20 17.63
C VAL A 329 -8.01 7.22 17.19
N ASN A 330 -8.95 7.54 18.10
CA ASN A 330 -10.37 7.63 17.77
C ASN A 330 -10.66 8.68 16.68
N ALA A 331 -9.90 9.79 16.66
CA ALA A 331 -10.11 10.87 15.70
C ALA A 331 -9.68 10.53 14.27
N VAL A 332 -8.77 9.58 14.08
CA VAL A 332 -8.28 9.17 12.75
C VAL A 332 -8.91 7.87 12.26
N THR A 333 -9.39 7.01 13.15
CA THR A 333 -10.04 5.73 12.79
C THR A 333 -11.43 5.99 12.24
N LEU A 334 -11.63 5.69 10.95
CA LEU A 334 -12.89 5.86 10.23
C LEU A 334 -13.81 4.64 10.39
N TYR A 335 -13.21 3.49 10.45
CA TYR A 335 -13.85 2.19 10.63
C TYR A 335 -12.84 1.23 11.24
N GLU A 336 -13.30 0.36 12.15
CA GLU A 336 -12.53 -0.79 12.58
C GLU A 336 -13.48 -1.97 12.79
N TRP A 337 -12.96 -3.16 12.60
CA TRP A 337 -13.61 -4.41 12.93
C TRP A 337 -12.55 -5.39 13.45
N HIS A 338 -12.92 -6.17 14.45
CA HIS A 338 -12.06 -7.22 15.01
C HIS A 338 -12.86 -8.47 15.39
N HIS A 339 -12.22 -9.61 15.19
CA HIS A 339 -12.75 -10.87 15.72
C HIS A 339 -12.73 -10.85 17.26
N LYS A 340 -13.67 -11.57 17.89
CA LYS A 340 -13.83 -11.64 19.37
C LYS A 340 -12.54 -12.01 20.14
N LYS A 341 -11.54 -12.60 19.50
CA LYS A 341 -10.21 -12.88 20.07
C LYS A 341 -9.43 -11.58 20.36
N TYR A 342 -9.68 -10.51 19.61
CA TYR A 342 -8.92 -9.24 19.64
C TYR A 342 -9.74 -8.10 20.24
N LYS A 343 -10.43 -8.34 21.36
CA LYS A 343 -11.38 -7.37 21.99
C LYS A 343 -10.76 -6.03 22.38
N GLY A 344 -9.44 -5.96 22.48
CA GLY A 344 -8.71 -4.73 22.76
C GLY A 344 -8.14 -4.07 21.51
N ALA A 345 -8.46 -4.56 20.30
CA ALA A 345 -8.05 -3.91 19.08
C ALA A 345 -8.91 -2.68 18.80
N HIS A 346 -8.27 -1.59 18.35
CA HIS A 346 -8.86 -0.29 18.01
C HIS A 346 -8.34 0.23 16.67
N GLY A 347 -7.77 -0.65 15.88
CA GLY A 347 -7.46 -0.43 14.48
C GLY A 347 -6.06 0.11 14.17
N ILE A 348 -5.21 0.40 15.14
CA ILE A 348 -3.83 0.86 14.90
C ILE A 348 -2.86 0.11 15.79
N GLY A 349 -1.87 -0.56 15.18
CA GLY A 349 -0.78 -1.22 15.87
C GLY A 349 0.40 -0.28 16.15
N ILE A 350 1.23 -0.66 17.13
CA ILE A 350 2.52 -0.04 17.42
C ILE A 350 3.51 -1.10 17.88
N PHE A 351 4.76 -1.02 17.44
CA PHE A 351 5.83 -1.87 17.92
C PHE A 351 6.20 -1.51 19.35
N TRP A 352 6.03 -2.47 20.27
CA TRP A 352 6.38 -2.32 21.68
C TRP A 352 7.06 -3.59 22.20
N PRO A 353 8.38 -3.77 22.00
CA PRO A 353 9.17 -4.88 22.53
C PRO A 353 9.36 -4.76 24.05
N ARG A 354 9.72 -5.85 24.71
CA ARG A 354 9.94 -5.89 26.16
C ARG A 354 11.36 -6.30 26.57
N LEU A 355 12.01 -7.11 25.76
CA LEU A 355 13.33 -7.68 26.03
C LEU A 355 14.31 -7.26 24.92
N PRO A 356 15.62 -7.21 25.19
CA PRO A 356 16.60 -6.97 24.12
C PRO A 356 16.48 -7.94 22.95
N ALA A 357 16.13 -9.19 23.21
CA ALA A 357 15.91 -10.19 22.17
C ALA A 357 14.64 -9.94 21.31
N ASP A 358 13.74 -9.09 21.76
CA ASP A 358 12.54 -8.72 21.00
C ASP A 358 12.81 -7.60 19.99
N LEU A 359 14.01 -6.98 20.03
CA LEU A 359 14.38 -5.88 19.13
C LEU A 359 14.74 -6.36 17.73
N ASP A 360 15.32 -7.56 17.64
CA ASP A 360 15.81 -8.14 16.40
C ASP A 360 15.16 -9.50 16.16
N GLU A 361 14.71 -9.74 14.93
CA GLU A 361 14.18 -11.04 14.54
C GLU A 361 15.33 -11.99 14.17
N PRO A 362 15.49 -13.14 14.89
CA PRO A 362 16.60 -14.06 14.64
C PRO A 362 16.61 -14.68 13.24
N SER A 363 15.46 -14.69 12.56
CA SER A 363 15.33 -15.20 11.18
C SER A 363 15.75 -14.19 10.12
N SER A 364 16.04 -12.95 10.50
CA SER A 364 16.50 -11.87 9.62
C SER A 364 18.02 -11.61 9.79
N PRO A 365 18.90 -12.49 9.29
CA PRO A 365 20.36 -12.38 9.53
C PRO A 365 21.02 -11.20 8.81
N GLN A 366 20.30 -10.52 7.93
CA GLN A 366 20.84 -9.41 7.12
C GLN A 366 20.61 -8.04 7.74
N TRP A 367 19.67 -7.91 8.68
CA TRP A 367 19.24 -6.64 9.25
C TRP A 367 19.29 -6.68 10.77
N ASN A 368 19.87 -5.65 11.37
CA ASN A 368 19.57 -5.28 12.73
C ASN A 368 18.24 -4.51 12.67
N ASP A 369 17.12 -5.16 12.98
CA ASP A 369 15.77 -4.61 12.82
C ASP A 369 15.60 -3.31 13.60
N PHE A 370 16.20 -3.23 14.81
CA PHE A 370 16.07 -2.00 15.61
C PHE A 370 16.93 -0.86 15.07
N ASP A 371 18.07 -1.14 14.46
CA ASP A 371 18.85 -0.12 13.74
C ASP A 371 18.10 0.37 12.50
N TYR A 372 17.40 -0.54 11.80
CA TYR A 372 16.49 -0.15 10.70
C TYR A 372 15.36 0.73 11.24
N TYR A 373 14.67 0.32 12.30
CA TYR A 373 13.59 1.07 12.95
C TYR A 373 14.01 2.50 13.28
N ARG A 374 15.16 2.69 13.92
CA ARG A 374 15.68 3.99 14.36
C ARG A 374 16.12 4.88 13.22
N ASN A 375 16.83 4.31 12.22
CA ASN A 375 17.54 5.12 11.23
C ASN A 375 16.74 5.35 9.95
N TYR A 376 15.82 4.45 9.59
CA TYR A 376 15.15 4.47 8.30
C TYR A 376 13.65 4.72 8.36
N LEU A 377 12.97 4.38 9.45
CA LEU A 377 11.53 4.60 9.54
C LEU A 377 11.20 6.09 9.73
N ARG A 378 10.24 6.54 8.94
CA ARG A 378 9.71 7.90 9.07
C ARG A 378 9.12 8.16 10.46
N PHE A 379 8.55 7.14 11.09
CA PHE A 379 7.95 7.22 12.42
C PHE A 379 8.97 7.64 13.50
N SER A 380 10.16 7.00 13.52
CA SER A 380 11.23 7.34 14.48
C SER A 380 11.80 8.74 14.25
N GLN A 381 11.76 9.24 13.00
CA GLN A 381 12.14 10.64 12.73
C GLN A 381 11.12 11.68 13.24
N LEU A 382 9.91 11.25 13.56
CA LEU A 382 8.78 12.10 13.98
C LEU A 382 8.47 12.01 15.47
N THR A 383 8.99 11.01 16.18
CA THR A 383 8.66 10.72 17.58
C THR A 383 9.90 10.29 18.36
N HIS A 384 9.83 10.34 19.69
CA HIS A 384 10.83 9.79 20.62
C HIS A 384 10.44 8.37 21.07
N TRP A 385 9.71 7.64 20.25
CA TRP A 385 9.28 6.29 20.64
C TRP A 385 10.44 5.30 20.68
N ASP A 386 11.37 5.38 19.73
CA ASP A 386 12.57 4.56 19.69
C ASP A 386 13.53 4.84 20.88
N GLU A 387 13.66 6.09 21.34
CA GLU A 387 14.43 6.41 22.56
C GLU A 387 13.76 5.81 23.81
N PHE A 388 12.41 5.86 23.86
CA PHE A 388 11.69 5.19 24.94
C PHE A 388 11.91 3.67 24.88
N LEU A 389 11.82 3.05 23.71
CA LEU A 389 12.04 1.60 23.54
C LEU A 389 13.45 1.19 23.96
N ASP A 390 14.47 1.91 23.46
CA ASP A 390 15.87 1.65 23.82
C ASP A 390 16.08 1.68 25.34
N ALA A 391 15.62 2.75 26.00
CA ALA A 391 15.72 2.88 27.45
C ALA A 391 14.86 1.86 28.21
N TYR A 392 13.73 1.43 27.66
CA TYR A 392 12.83 0.46 28.28
C TYR A 392 13.37 -0.96 28.19
N VAL A 393 13.98 -1.34 27.07
CA VAL A 393 14.48 -2.68 26.80
C VAL A 393 15.88 -2.88 27.39
N ASN A 394 16.78 -1.92 27.21
CA ASN A 394 18.15 -1.95 27.74
C ASN A 394 18.16 -1.52 29.22
N ARG A 395 18.27 -2.48 30.10
CA ARG A 395 18.20 -2.30 31.57
C ARG A 395 19.53 -1.95 32.18
#